data_2a42c0a5195418fc01f255ee94f81d5b
#
_entry.id   2a42c0a5195418fc01f255ee94f81d5b
#
_cell.length_a   1.000
_cell.length_b   1.000
_cell.length_c   1.000
_cell.angle_alpha   90.00
_cell.angle_beta   90.00
_cell.angle_gamma   90.00
#
_symmetry.space_group_name_H-M   'P 1'
#
loop_
_entity.id
_entity.type
_entity.pdbx_description
1 polymer ?
#
loop_
_entity_poly.entity_id
_entity_poly.type
_entity_poly.pdbx_seq_one_letter_code
_entity_poly.pdbx_strand_id
1 'polypeptide(L)'
;MSRTKHILSYSIPIVILLFFLFGSFFAPHDPTTTNIRCKYLSSSAEYPFGTDDFGRCEFSRILEGGKTTLGIVLVGSAIVILLGILFGILLAKTGRRRNILAESILNAVTAIPPVAYLIIFIGIWGNSIPTMLVALTASLVLRMIKLVKTLIEVEYDKAYIMCAIACGASKVRIMLVHILPNIIRDVVQFICLSCAEMIIAISGFSFIGLSLGDDVIDWGVMLSDARALAGTHPQLLFYPIFFIFISSLCFNYLGRLLEKEGV
;
A
#
# COMPACT_ATOMS: atom_id res chain seq x y z
N MET A 1 -22.20 -5.93 18.25
CA MET A 1 -21.08 -5.15 18.85
C MET A 1 -21.58 -3.75 19.11
N SER A 2 -21.27 -3.07 20.23
CA SER A 2 -21.78 -1.71 20.47
C SER A 2 -21.18 -0.74 19.43
N ARG A 3 -21.95 0.28 19.02
CA ARG A 3 -21.54 1.30 18.02
C ARG A 3 -20.19 1.95 18.35
N THR A 4 -19.89 2.11 19.64
CA THR A 4 -18.61 2.61 20.16
C THR A 4 -17.43 1.66 19.89
N LYS A 5 -17.60 0.36 19.99
CA LYS A 5 -16.55 -0.63 19.67
C LYS A 5 -16.23 -0.64 18.17
N HIS A 6 -17.24 -0.43 17.32
CA HIS A 6 -17.06 -0.29 15.87
C HIS A 6 -16.20 0.93 15.52
N ILE A 7 -16.58 2.10 16.03
CA ILE A 7 -15.83 3.35 15.77
C ILE A 7 -14.38 3.19 16.24
N LEU A 8 -14.16 2.63 17.43
CA LEU A 8 -12.81 2.44 17.99
C LEU A 8 -11.94 1.49 17.14
N SER A 9 -12.54 0.43 16.58
CA SER A 9 -11.83 -0.54 15.72
C SER A 9 -11.29 0.07 14.41
N TYR A 10 -11.95 1.07 13.85
CA TYR A 10 -11.47 1.78 12.66
C TYR A 10 -10.55 2.94 13.02
N SER A 11 -10.85 3.69 14.09
CA SER A 11 -10.11 4.91 14.42
C SER A 11 -8.67 4.63 14.87
N ILE A 12 -8.42 3.57 15.64
CA ILE A 12 -7.08 3.25 16.14
C ILE A 12 -6.07 3.04 14.99
N PRO A 13 -6.29 2.09 14.04
CA PRO A 13 -5.33 1.89 12.95
C PRO A 13 -5.19 3.13 12.04
N ILE A 14 -6.27 3.87 11.81
CA ILE A 14 -6.21 5.11 11.02
C ILE A 14 -5.34 6.16 11.72
N VAL A 15 -5.51 6.37 13.03
CA VAL A 15 -4.70 7.33 13.79
C VAL A 15 -3.23 6.94 13.78
N ILE A 16 -2.90 5.65 13.92
CA ILE A 16 -1.52 5.16 13.85
C ILE A 16 -0.91 5.45 12.48
N LEU A 17 -1.63 5.14 11.39
CA LEU A 17 -1.15 5.40 10.03
C LEU A 17 -0.98 6.89 9.74
N LEU A 18 -1.91 7.72 10.21
CA LEU A 18 -1.80 9.19 10.10
C LEU A 18 -0.61 9.72 10.90
N PHE A 19 -0.37 9.19 12.10
CA PHE A 19 0.81 9.55 12.87
C PHE A 19 2.11 9.20 12.14
N PHE A 20 2.21 8.04 11.51
CA PHE A 20 3.41 7.67 10.75
C PHE A 20 3.58 8.49 9.46
N LEU A 21 2.48 8.88 8.82
CA LEU A 21 2.50 9.71 7.62
C LEU A 21 2.92 11.17 7.92
N PHE A 22 2.40 11.73 8.99
CA PHE A 22 2.63 13.13 9.36
C PHE A 22 3.66 13.29 10.48
N GLY A 23 4.20 12.20 11.01
CA GLY A 23 5.12 12.20 12.14
C GLY A 23 6.41 12.98 11.89
N SER A 24 6.86 13.11 10.64
CA SER A 24 8.07 13.87 10.29
C SER A 24 7.99 15.34 10.70
N PHE A 25 6.79 15.92 10.83
CA PHE A 25 6.61 17.28 11.36
C PHE A 25 6.96 17.40 12.86
N PHE A 26 6.99 16.29 13.58
CA PHE A 26 7.33 16.21 15.00
C PHE A 26 8.75 15.66 15.22
N ALA A 27 9.56 15.54 14.17
CA ALA A 27 10.93 15.08 14.27
C ALA A 27 11.77 16.07 15.08
N PRO A 28 12.43 15.64 16.17
CA PRO A 28 13.22 16.56 17.03
C PRO A 28 14.49 17.06 16.34
N HIS A 29 15.01 16.31 15.38
CA HIS A 29 16.25 16.63 14.64
C HIS A 29 16.05 16.45 13.15
N ASP A 30 16.91 17.08 12.34
CA ASP A 30 16.98 16.78 10.91
C ASP A 30 17.46 15.33 10.71
N PRO A 31 16.72 14.50 9.95
CA PRO A 31 17.03 13.08 9.76
C PRO A 31 18.32 12.83 8.95
N THR A 32 18.85 13.85 8.26
CA THR A 32 20.01 13.76 7.38
C THR A 32 21.30 14.28 8.02
N THR A 33 21.19 15.14 9.04
CA THR A 33 22.34 15.76 9.68
C THR A 33 23.23 14.73 10.38
N THR A 34 24.47 14.61 9.93
CA THR A 34 25.46 13.69 10.47
C THR A 34 26.28 14.34 11.60
N ASN A 35 26.49 13.62 12.71
CA ASN A 35 27.34 14.05 13.81
C ASN A 35 28.15 12.84 14.34
N ILE A 36 29.33 12.66 13.80
CA ILE A 36 30.20 11.52 14.13
C ILE A 36 30.55 11.44 15.62
N ARG A 37 30.52 12.56 16.35
CA ARG A 37 30.77 12.58 17.81
C ARG A 37 29.61 11.95 18.60
N CYS A 38 28.43 11.90 18.02
CA CYS A 38 27.21 11.34 18.61
C CYS A 38 26.88 9.93 18.10
N LYS A 39 27.88 9.18 17.60
CA LYS A 39 27.68 7.81 17.13
C LYS A 39 27.19 6.87 18.23
N TYR A 40 26.19 6.05 17.90
CA TYR A 40 25.68 4.99 18.77
C TYR A 40 25.31 5.43 20.18
N LEU A 41 24.82 6.68 20.32
CA LEU A 41 24.26 7.10 21.59
C LEU A 41 23.04 6.26 21.93
N SER A 42 22.95 5.90 23.21
CA SER A 42 21.77 5.23 23.73
C SER A 42 20.55 6.16 23.74
N SER A 43 19.36 5.58 23.85
CA SER A 43 18.11 6.31 24.01
C SER A 43 18.17 7.32 25.15
N SER A 44 17.79 8.57 24.89
CA SER A 44 17.78 9.70 25.82
C SER A 44 16.63 10.65 25.53
N ALA A 45 16.41 11.66 26.37
CA ALA A 45 15.40 12.70 26.13
C ALA A 45 15.69 13.49 24.85
N GLU A 46 16.95 13.68 24.48
CA GLU A 46 17.38 14.36 23.26
C GLU A 46 17.29 13.45 22.03
N TYR A 47 17.65 12.17 22.19
CA TYR A 47 17.60 11.14 21.12
C TYR A 47 16.72 9.96 21.57
N PRO A 48 15.39 9.99 21.34
CA PRO A 48 14.46 9.00 21.92
C PRO A 48 14.77 7.55 21.57
N PHE A 49 15.29 7.28 20.37
CA PHE A 49 15.74 5.94 19.91
C PHE A 49 17.27 5.84 19.78
N GLY A 50 18.00 6.84 20.30
CA GLY A 50 19.43 6.93 20.13
C GLY A 50 19.84 7.41 18.75
N THR A 51 21.09 7.11 18.36
CA THR A 51 21.68 7.53 17.10
C THR A 51 22.31 6.37 16.36
N ASP A 52 22.40 6.50 15.02
CA ASP A 52 22.98 5.50 14.12
C ASP A 52 24.54 5.59 14.01
N ASP A 53 25.08 4.89 13.03
CA ASP A 53 26.53 4.85 12.73
C ASP A 53 27.10 6.16 12.19
N PHE A 54 26.28 7.11 11.76
CA PHE A 54 26.67 8.46 11.37
C PHE A 54 26.33 9.51 12.44
N GLY A 55 25.77 9.08 13.59
CA GLY A 55 25.31 9.95 14.66
C GLY A 55 24.02 10.71 14.31
N ARG A 56 23.23 10.21 13.35
CA ARG A 56 21.92 10.76 12.98
C ARG A 56 20.87 10.28 13.97
N CYS A 57 19.86 11.10 14.25
CA CYS A 57 18.78 10.75 15.16
C CYS A 57 17.90 9.64 14.56
N GLU A 58 17.89 8.45 15.18
CA GLU A 58 17.16 7.28 14.69
C GLU A 58 15.64 7.52 14.69
N PHE A 59 15.10 8.20 15.71
CA PHE A 59 13.68 8.53 15.79
C PHE A 59 13.24 9.45 14.65
N SER A 60 14.01 10.50 14.34
CA SER A 60 13.72 11.42 13.23
C SER A 60 13.76 10.68 11.88
N ARG A 61 14.72 9.77 11.69
CA ARG A 61 14.84 8.94 10.49
C ARG A 61 13.63 8.02 10.31
N ILE A 62 13.16 7.40 11.39
CA ILE A 62 11.96 6.54 11.35
C ILE A 62 10.72 7.33 10.95
N LEU A 63 10.54 8.54 11.48
CA LEU A 63 9.40 9.38 11.12
C LEU A 63 9.47 9.84 9.66
N GLU A 64 10.64 10.23 9.16
CA GLU A 64 10.82 10.58 7.74
C GLU A 64 10.64 9.35 6.82
N GLY A 65 11.17 8.19 7.20
CA GLY A 65 10.95 6.93 6.51
C GLY A 65 9.47 6.53 6.42
N GLY A 66 8.72 6.80 7.49
CA GLY A 66 7.27 6.62 7.52
C GLY A 66 6.53 7.49 6.50
N LYS A 67 6.84 8.78 6.45
CA LYS A 67 6.30 9.72 5.48
C LYS A 67 6.60 9.27 4.04
N THR A 68 7.83 8.87 3.77
CA THR A 68 8.25 8.40 2.44
C THR A 68 7.52 7.12 2.06
N THR A 69 7.61 6.08 2.89
CA THR A 69 7.01 4.76 2.61
C THR A 69 5.49 4.87 2.45
N LEU A 70 4.80 5.48 3.42
CA LEU A 70 3.34 5.64 3.36
C LEU A 70 2.90 6.62 2.28
N GLY A 71 3.67 7.66 2.00
CA GLY A 71 3.41 8.59 0.91
C GLY A 71 3.36 7.87 -0.45
N ILE A 72 4.36 7.02 -0.74
CA ILE A 72 4.41 6.21 -1.96
C ILE A 72 3.23 5.22 -2.02
N VAL A 73 2.92 4.57 -0.90
CA VAL A 73 1.78 3.63 -0.81
C VAL A 73 0.45 4.33 -1.10
N LEU A 74 0.23 5.53 -0.56
CA LEU A 74 -1.00 6.29 -0.80
C LEU A 74 -1.12 6.76 -2.24
N VAL A 75 -0.04 7.30 -2.83
CA VAL A 75 -0.04 7.70 -4.25
C VAL A 75 -0.27 6.48 -5.14
N GLY A 76 0.44 5.38 -4.87
CA GLY A 76 0.26 4.13 -5.60
C GLY A 76 -1.16 3.57 -5.50
N SER A 77 -1.74 3.57 -4.30
CA SER A 77 -3.13 3.11 -4.10
C SER A 77 -4.15 3.97 -4.83
N ALA A 78 -3.95 5.29 -4.89
CA ALA A 78 -4.81 6.20 -5.65
C ALA A 78 -4.75 5.89 -7.16
N ILE A 79 -3.55 5.62 -7.71
CA ILE A 79 -3.38 5.19 -9.11
C ILE A 79 -4.09 3.86 -9.35
N VAL A 80 -3.93 2.88 -8.45
CA VAL A 80 -4.56 1.56 -8.57
C VAL A 80 -6.09 1.68 -8.55
N ILE A 81 -6.66 2.49 -7.65
CA ILE A 81 -8.11 2.74 -7.60
C ILE A 81 -8.58 3.37 -8.90
N LEU A 82 -7.96 4.47 -9.32
CA LEU A 82 -8.39 5.24 -10.47
C LEU A 82 -8.36 4.40 -11.75
N LEU A 83 -7.22 3.80 -12.06
CA LEU A 83 -7.04 3.02 -13.28
C LEU A 83 -7.77 1.67 -13.19
N GLY A 84 -7.75 1.01 -12.02
CA GLY A 84 -8.41 -0.27 -11.82
C GLY A 84 -9.92 -0.20 -11.98
N ILE A 85 -10.58 0.80 -11.39
CA ILE A 85 -12.02 1.00 -11.54
C ILE A 85 -12.34 1.41 -12.97
N LEU A 86 -11.63 2.39 -13.55
CA LEU A 86 -11.87 2.88 -14.91
C LEU A 86 -11.80 1.75 -15.93
N PHE A 87 -10.67 1.04 -15.98
CA PHE A 87 -10.50 -0.06 -16.93
C PHE A 87 -11.32 -1.30 -16.56
N GLY A 88 -11.58 -1.55 -15.27
CA GLY A 88 -12.46 -2.61 -14.83
C GLY A 88 -13.88 -2.44 -15.35
N ILE A 89 -14.44 -1.23 -15.27
CA ILE A 89 -15.75 -0.90 -15.85
C ILE A 89 -15.74 -1.01 -17.37
N LEU A 90 -14.71 -0.50 -18.04
CA LEU A 90 -14.61 -0.56 -19.50
C LEU A 90 -14.51 -1.99 -20.04
N LEU A 91 -13.85 -2.89 -19.32
CA LEU A 91 -13.67 -4.28 -19.70
C LEU A 91 -14.79 -5.19 -19.21
N ALA A 92 -15.59 -4.77 -18.25
CA ALA A 92 -16.73 -5.51 -17.77
C ALA A 92 -17.81 -5.61 -18.86
N LYS A 93 -18.23 -6.82 -19.16
CA LYS A 93 -19.30 -7.07 -20.15
C LYS A 93 -20.62 -7.30 -19.44
N THR A 94 -21.54 -6.40 -19.73
CA THR A 94 -22.95 -6.53 -19.35
C THR A 94 -23.69 -7.36 -20.39
N GLY A 95 -23.60 -8.70 -20.30
CA GLY A 95 -24.30 -9.62 -21.21
C GLY A 95 -23.52 -10.88 -21.60
N ARG A 96 -24.19 -11.80 -22.28
CA ARG A 96 -23.85 -13.21 -22.50
C ARG A 96 -22.56 -13.53 -23.30
N ARG A 97 -21.82 -12.54 -23.82
CA ARG A 97 -20.58 -12.79 -24.58
C ARG A 97 -19.34 -12.53 -23.73
N ARG A 98 -18.82 -13.55 -23.08
CA ARG A 98 -17.47 -13.56 -22.50
C ARG A 98 -16.42 -13.39 -23.60
N ASN A 99 -15.48 -12.46 -23.42
CA ASN A 99 -14.35 -12.32 -24.32
C ASN A 99 -13.19 -13.17 -23.79
N ILE A 100 -13.16 -14.44 -24.18
CA ILE A 100 -12.17 -15.42 -23.73
C ILE A 100 -10.73 -14.91 -23.96
N LEU A 101 -10.47 -14.20 -25.06
CA LEU A 101 -9.15 -13.63 -25.33
C LEU A 101 -8.75 -12.58 -24.31
N ALA A 102 -9.63 -11.62 -23.98
CA ALA A 102 -9.34 -10.59 -22.99
C ALA A 102 -9.13 -11.21 -21.59
N GLU A 103 -9.93 -12.22 -21.22
CA GLU A 103 -9.75 -12.96 -19.97
C GLU A 103 -8.42 -13.72 -19.94
N SER A 104 -8.06 -14.39 -21.04
CA SER A 104 -6.81 -15.15 -21.13
C SER A 104 -5.58 -14.22 -21.02
N ILE A 105 -5.60 -13.09 -21.71
CA ILE A 105 -4.53 -12.08 -21.63
C ILE A 105 -4.43 -11.54 -20.18
N LEU A 106 -5.55 -11.14 -19.59
CA LEU A 106 -5.56 -10.60 -18.23
C LEU A 106 -5.07 -11.65 -17.22
N ASN A 107 -5.45 -12.92 -17.37
CA ASN A 107 -4.98 -14.01 -16.54
C ASN A 107 -3.49 -14.27 -16.72
N ALA A 108 -2.99 -14.28 -17.96
CA ALA A 108 -1.57 -14.49 -18.26
C ALA A 108 -0.70 -13.39 -17.64
N VAL A 109 -1.11 -12.12 -17.79
CA VAL A 109 -0.35 -10.98 -17.26
C VAL A 109 -0.43 -10.94 -15.73
N THR A 110 -1.59 -11.22 -15.12
CA THR A 110 -1.71 -11.26 -13.65
C THR A 110 -1.03 -12.49 -13.01
N ALA A 111 -0.64 -13.49 -13.78
CA ALA A 111 0.15 -14.63 -13.29
C ALA A 111 1.62 -14.27 -13.04
N ILE A 112 2.12 -13.17 -13.63
CA ILE A 112 3.48 -12.69 -13.38
C ILE A 112 3.59 -12.18 -11.94
N PRO A 113 4.55 -12.68 -11.14
CA PRO A 113 4.74 -12.20 -9.77
C PRO A 113 5.06 -10.71 -9.73
N PRO A 114 4.52 -9.94 -8.74
CA PRO A 114 4.80 -8.49 -8.60
C PRO A 114 6.28 -8.15 -8.55
N VAL A 115 7.08 -9.02 -7.94
CA VAL A 115 8.55 -8.90 -7.84
C VAL A 115 9.21 -8.85 -9.21
N ALA A 116 8.70 -9.62 -10.20
CA ALA A 116 9.26 -9.63 -11.54
C ALA A 116 9.08 -8.27 -12.24
N TYR A 117 7.92 -7.61 -12.05
CA TYR A 117 7.71 -6.25 -12.55
C TYR A 117 8.72 -5.27 -11.97
N LEU A 118 8.98 -5.35 -10.66
CA LEU A 118 9.95 -4.48 -9.99
C LEU A 118 11.36 -4.66 -10.56
N ILE A 119 11.84 -5.90 -10.69
CA ILE A 119 13.17 -6.20 -11.22
C ILE A 119 13.30 -5.68 -12.67
N ILE A 120 12.29 -5.90 -13.51
CA ILE A 120 12.31 -5.47 -14.91
C ILE A 120 12.35 -3.94 -14.99
N PHE A 121 11.46 -3.23 -14.29
CA PHE A 121 11.40 -1.77 -14.39
C PHE A 121 12.63 -1.10 -13.78
N ILE A 122 13.14 -1.58 -12.66
CA ILE A 122 14.39 -1.07 -12.07
C ILE A 122 15.58 -1.35 -12.98
N GLY A 123 15.63 -2.52 -13.62
CA GLY A 123 16.69 -2.85 -14.57
C GLY A 123 16.71 -1.98 -15.82
N ILE A 124 15.55 -1.47 -16.27
CA ILE A 124 15.43 -0.61 -17.45
C ILE A 124 15.63 0.88 -17.12
N TRP A 125 15.01 1.36 -16.03
CA TRP A 125 14.92 2.80 -15.70
C TRP A 125 15.75 3.22 -14.50
N GLY A 126 16.40 2.27 -13.83
CA GLY A 126 17.19 2.53 -12.62
C GLY A 126 16.32 2.75 -11.38
N ASN A 127 17.00 2.98 -10.25
CA ASN A 127 16.38 3.21 -8.95
C ASN A 127 15.85 4.63 -8.85
N SER A 128 14.54 4.79 -8.67
CA SER A 128 13.89 6.09 -8.42
C SER A 128 12.47 5.88 -7.88
N ILE A 129 11.93 6.89 -7.18
CA ILE A 129 10.54 6.87 -6.71
C ILE A 129 9.54 6.63 -7.85
N PRO A 130 9.63 7.32 -9.03
CA PRO A 130 8.73 7.04 -10.14
C PRO A 130 8.82 5.61 -10.67
N THR A 131 10.04 5.05 -10.80
CA THR A 131 10.23 3.67 -11.25
C THR A 131 9.57 2.68 -10.29
N MET A 132 9.78 2.86 -8.98
CA MET A 132 9.16 2.03 -7.95
C MET A 132 7.63 2.14 -7.97
N LEU A 133 7.08 3.35 -8.10
CA LEU A 133 5.64 3.59 -8.22
C LEU A 133 5.06 2.83 -9.43
N VAL A 134 5.66 2.99 -10.61
CA VAL A 134 5.18 2.30 -11.82
C VAL A 134 5.26 0.79 -11.66
N ALA A 135 6.36 0.28 -11.15
CA ALA A 135 6.57 -1.16 -10.97
C ALA A 135 5.56 -1.79 -9.99
N LEU A 136 5.34 -1.15 -8.83
CA LEU A 136 4.38 -1.62 -7.82
C LEU A 136 2.94 -1.51 -8.34
N THR A 137 2.58 -0.38 -8.96
CA THR A 137 1.21 -0.14 -9.40
C THR A 137 0.84 -0.97 -10.63
N ALA A 138 1.77 -1.26 -11.55
CA ALA A 138 1.49 -2.03 -12.76
C ALA A 138 0.83 -3.38 -12.46
N SER A 139 1.41 -4.15 -11.54
CA SER A 139 0.86 -5.44 -11.11
C SER A 139 -0.48 -5.30 -10.40
N LEU A 140 -0.61 -4.31 -9.49
CA LEU A 140 -1.81 -4.10 -8.69
C LEU A 140 -2.98 -3.57 -9.51
N VAL A 141 -2.72 -2.68 -10.47
CA VAL A 141 -3.74 -2.18 -11.42
C VAL A 141 -4.37 -3.34 -12.19
N LEU A 142 -3.56 -4.26 -12.71
CA LEU A 142 -4.08 -5.42 -13.44
C LEU A 142 -4.95 -6.33 -12.57
N ARG A 143 -4.53 -6.57 -11.33
CA ARG A 143 -5.33 -7.33 -10.36
C ARG A 143 -6.63 -6.62 -10.02
N MET A 144 -6.59 -5.28 -9.80
CA MET A 144 -7.77 -4.47 -9.54
C MET A 144 -8.74 -4.46 -10.72
N ILE A 145 -8.24 -4.32 -11.95
CA ILE A 145 -9.04 -4.41 -13.18
C ILE A 145 -9.81 -5.74 -13.22
N LYS A 146 -9.10 -6.85 -12.96
CA LYS A 146 -9.69 -8.19 -12.94
C LYS A 146 -10.75 -8.31 -11.84
N LEU A 147 -10.47 -7.82 -10.63
CA LEU A 147 -11.41 -7.83 -9.52
C LEU A 147 -12.67 -7.04 -9.86
N VAL A 148 -12.53 -5.77 -10.24
CA VAL A 148 -13.67 -4.89 -10.56
C VAL A 148 -14.50 -5.46 -11.71
N LYS A 149 -13.85 -5.92 -12.79
CA LYS A 149 -14.53 -6.60 -13.91
C LYS A 149 -15.36 -7.77 -13.42
N THR A 150 -14.78 -8.67 -12.64
CA THR A 150 -15.46 -9.87 -12.13
C THR A 150 -16.63 -9.52 -11.21
N LEU A 151 -16.43 -8.57 -10.28
CA LEU A 151 -17.49 -8.12 -9.39
C LEU A 151 -18.66 -7.50 -10.14
N ILE A 152 -18.40 -6.68 -11.16
CA ILE A 152 -19.47 -6.09 -12.01
C ILE A 152 -20.24 -7.18 -12.74
N GLU A 153 -19.56 -8.16 -13.31
CA GLU A 153 -20.20 -9.27 -14.04
C GLU A 153 -21.09 -10.12 -13.12
N VAL A 154 -20.60 -10.45 -11.92
CA VAL A 154 -21.39 -11.19 -10.92
C VAL A 154 -22.59 -10.36 -10.43
N GLU A 155 -22.39 -9.06 -10.17
CA GLU A 155 -23.47 -8.19 -9.71
C GLU A 155 -24.54 -7.98 -10.77
N TYR A 156 -24.14 -7.88 -12.03
CA TYR A 156 -25.04 -7.68 -13.17
C TYR A 156 -26.03 -8.84 -13.38
N ASP A 157 -25.64 -10.07 -13.03
CA ASP A 157 -26.47 -11.28 -13.17
C ASP A 157 -27.51 -11.44 -12.03
N LYS A 158 -27.53 -10.54 -11.04
CA LYS A 158 -28.48 -10.59 -9.93
C LYS A 158 -29.88 -10.17 -10.33
N ALA A 159 -30.91 -10.79 -9.73
CA ALA A 159 -32.31 -10.57 -10.05
C ALA A 159 -32.78 -9.10 -9.95
N TYR A 160 -32.29 -8.34 -8.95
CA TYR A 160 -32.68 -6.95 -8.77
C TYR A 160 -32.19 -6.05 -9.92
N ILE A 161 -31.05 -6.37 -10.56
CA ILE A 161 -30.56 -5.67 -11.75
C ILE A 161 -31.49 -5.97 -12.93
N MET A 162 -31.92 -7.23 -13.09
CA MET A 162 -32.89 -7.59 -14.14
C MET A 162 -34.22 -6.82 -13.96
N CYS A 163 -34.69 -6.68 -12.72
CA CYS A 163 -35.85 -5.86 -12.43
C CYS A 163 -35.63 -4.36 -12.78
N ALA A 164 -34.46 -3.80 -12.46
CA ALA A 164 -34.14 -2.44 -12.82
C ALA A 164 -34.11 -2.22 -14.34
N ILE A 165 -33.57 -3.20 -15.10
CA ILE A 165 -33.59 -3.17 -16.58
C ILE A 165 -35.03 -3.23 -17.10
N ALA A 166 -35.88 -4.10 -16.57
CA ALA A 166 -37.27 -4.21 -16.94
C ALA A 166 -38.07 -2.93 -16.67
N CYS A 167 -37.70 -2.19 -15.61
CA CYS A 167 -38.22 -0.89 -15.27
C CYS A 167 -37.65 0.26 -16.13
N GLY A 168 -36.81 -0.01 -17.14
CA GLY A 168 -36.28 0.98 -18.08
C GLY A 168 -35.06 1.77 -17.55
N ALA A 169 -34.34 1.26 -16.53
CA ALA A 169 -33.14 1.93 -16.04
C ALA A 169 -32.03 1.94 -17.11
N SER A 170 -31.39 3.10 -17.30
CA SER A 170 -30.28 3.22 -18.25
C SER A 170 -29.03 2.48 -17.74
N LYS A 171 -28.12 2.08 -18.65
CA LYS A 171 -26.86 1.38 -18.31
C LYS A 171 -26.01 2.18 -17.32
N VAL A 172 -25.94 3.50 -17.50
CA VAL A 172 -25.21 4.39 -16.59
C VAL A 172 -25.83 4.38 -15.21
N ARG A 173 -27.16 4.46 -15.10
CA ARG A 173 -27.87 4.39 -13.82
C ARG A 173 -27.66 3.05 -13.12
N ILE A 174 -27.71 1.96 -13.86
CA ILE A 174 -27.43 0.61 -13.32
C ILE A 174 -26.01 0.57 -12.74
N MET A 175 -25.03 1.04 -13.50
CA MET A 175 -23.62 1.03 -13.06
C MET A 175 -23.40 1.89 -11.82
N LEU A 176 -23.82 3.18 -11.85
CA LEU A 176 -23.46 4.13 -10.80
C LEU A 176 -24.33 4.00 -9.54
N VAL A 177 -25.59 3.59 -9.68
CA VAL A 177 -26.55 3.57 -8.56
C VAL A 177 -26.72 2.18 -7.97
N HIS A 178 -26.58 1.12 -8.79
CA HIS A 178 -26.87 -0.24 -8.33
C HIS A 178 -25.60 -1.10 -8.20
N ILE A 179 -24.68 -1.05 -9.14
CA ILE A 179 -23.51 -1.94 -9.13
C ILE A 179 -22.36 -1.34 -8.30
N LEU A 180 -21.92 -0.12 -8.65
CA LEU A 180 -20.74 0.49 -8.05
C LEU A 180 -20.84 0.62 -6.51
N PRO A 181 -21.97 1.04 -5.92
CA PRO A 181 -22.08 1.10 -4.46
C PRO A 181 -22.01 -0.27 -3.77
N ASN A 182 -22.43 -1.34 -4.46
CA ASN A 182 -22.41 -2.69 -3.91
C ASN A 182 -21.00 -3.30 -3.93
N ILE A 183 -20.18 -2.98 -4.93
CA ILE A 183 -18.82 -3.52 -5.05
C ILE A 183 -17.76 -2.66 -4.36
N ILE A 184 -18.08 -1.42 -3.92
CA ILE A 184 -17.10 -0.49 -3.36
C ILE A 184 -16.39 -1.05 -2.12
N ARG A 185 -17.08 -1.86 -1.34
CA ARG A 185 -16.52 -2.50 -0.16
C ARG A 185 -15.39 -3.46 -0.51
N ASP A 186 -15.60 -4.32 -1.50
CA ASP A 186 -14.60 -5.28 -1.97
C ASP A 186 -13.38 -4.55 -2.57
N VAL A 187 -13.64 -3.43 -3.28
CA VAL A 187 -12.58 -2.56 -3.81
C VAL A 187 -11.74 -1.96 -2.70
N VAL A 188 -12.38 -1.41 -1.65
CA VAL A 188 -11.65 -0.81 -0.51
C VAL A 188 -10.90 -1.88 0.28
N GLN A 189 -11.50 -3.05 0.48
CA GLN A 189 -10.81 -4.19 1.09
C GLN A 189 -9.55 -4.58 0.32
N PHE A 190 -9.65 -4.74 -1.00
CA PHE A 190 -8.52 -5.04 -1.86
C PHE A 190 -7.40 -3.99 -1.73
N ILE A 191 -7.76 -2.71 -1.71
CA ILE A 191 -6.79 -1.62 -1.55
C ILE A 191 -6.09 -1.67 -0.20
N CYS A 192 -6.81 -1.89 0.89
CA CYS A 192 -6.19 -2.04 2.21
C CYS A 192 -5.15 -3.17 2.23
N LEU A 193 -5.50 -4.33 1.69
CA LEU A 193 -4.56 -5.46 1.59
C LEU A 193 -3.37 -5.14 0.68
N SER A 194 -3.62 -4.47 -0.46
CA SER A 194 -2.57 -4.05 -1.39
C SER A 194 -1.62 -3.01 -0.76
N CYS A 195 -2.11 -2.09 0.08
CA CYS A 195 -1.24 -1.15 0.82
C CYS A 195 -0.27 -1.89 1.72
N ALA A 196 -0.72 -2.92 2.45
CA ALA A 196 0.17 -3.75 3.26
C ALA A 196 1.22 -4.49 2.42
N GLU A 197 0.83 -5.06 1.27
CA GLU A 197 1.75 -5.68 0.31
C GLU A 197 2.79 -4.68 -0.20
N MET A 198 2.37 -3.45 -0.54
CA MET A 198 3.26 -2.39 -1.02
C MET A 198 4.30 -1.97 0.01
N ILE A 199 3.92 -1.80 1.29
CA ILE A 199 4.86 -1.46 2.37
C ILE A 199 5.97 -2.52 2.46
N ILE A 200 5.59 -3.80 2.49
CA ILE A 200 6.55 -4.92 2.57
C ILE A 200 7.43 -4.96 1.32
N ALA A 201 6.86 -4.73 0.14
CA ALA A 201 7.61 -4.74 -1.11
C ALA A 201 8.64 -3.59 -1.16
N ILE A 202 8.24 -2.35 -0.88
CA ILE A 202 9.14 -1.18 -0.83
C ILE A 202 10.29 -1.46 0.14
N SER A 203 9.95 -1.82 1.38
CA SER A 203 10.96 -2.06 2.41
C SER A 203 11.89 -3.22 2.07
N GLY A 204 11.38 -4.30 1.47
CA GLY A 204 12.17 -5.45 1.04
C GLY A 204 13.14 -5.10 -0.10
N PHE A 205 12.71 -4.30 -1.09
CA PHE A 205 13.58 -3.89 -2.20
C PHE A 205 14.65 -2.91 -1.75
N SER A 206 14.30 -1.91 -0.96
CA SER A 206 15.29 -0.99 -0.38
C SER A 206 16.29 -1.73 0.52
N PHE A 207 15.86 -2.76 1.27
CA PHE A 207 16.73 -3.59 2.09
C PHE A 207 17.80 -4.35 1.28
N ILE A 208 17.48 -4.82 0.07
CA ILE A 208 18.44 -5.51 -0.81
C ILE A 208 19.27 -4.53 -1.66
N GLY A 209 19.16 -3.22 -1.43
CA GLY A 209 19.94 -2.19 -2.11
C GLY A 209 19.27 -1.59 -3.35
N LEU A 210 18.04 -1.97 -3.66
CA LEU A 210 17.22 -1.34 -4.70
C LEU A 210 16.41 -0.18 -4.10
N SER A 211 17.13 0.83 -3.59
CA SER A 211 16.55 1.98 -2.88
C SER A 211 15.72 2.89 -3.82
N LEU A 212 14.97 3.80 -3.22
CA LEU A 212 14.14 4.79 -3.93
C LEU A 212 14.96 5.94 -4.55
N GLY A 213 16.25 5.99 -4.27
CA GLY A 213 17.21 7.04 -4.64
C GLY A 213 18.25 7.22 -3.55
N ASP A 214 19.39 7.86 -3.86
CA ASP A 214 20.55 7.92 -2.96
C ASP A 214 20.27 8.72 -1.67
N ASP A 215 19.42 9.75 -1.74
CA ASP A 215 19.11 10.63 -0.59
C ASP A 215 17.73 10.36 0.03
N VAL A 216 17.05 9.27 -0.37
CA VAL A 216 15.70 8.98 0.10
C VAL A 216 15.74 8.06 1.31
N ILE A 217 15.19 8.53 2.43
CA ILE A 217 15.05 7.74 3.64
C ILE A 217 13.71 7.01 3.61
N ASP A 218 13.74 5.68 3.64
CA ASP A 218 12.60 4.80 3.87
C ASP A 218 12.98 3.72 4.90
N TRP A 219 12.01 3.01 5.42
CA TRP A 219 12.26 1.99 6.44
C TRP A 219 13.14 0.83 5.93
N GLY A 220 13.12 0.53 4.63
CA GLY A 220 13.95 -0.51 4.04
C GLY A 220 15.42 -0.11 3.90
N VAL A 221 15.70 1.17 3.56
CA VAL A 221 17.06 1.73 3.57
C VAL A 221 17.63 1.69 4.98
N MET A 222 16.84 2.08 6.01
CA MET A 222 17.28 1.99 7.40
C MET A 222 17.64 0.56 7.82
N LEU A 223 16.87 -0.44 7.36
CA LEU A 223 17.20 -1.85 7.57
C LEU A 223 18.49 -2.25 6.87
N SER A 224 18.70 -1.76 5.64
CA SER A 224 19.93 -2.03 4.87
C SER A 224 21.16 -1.44 5.57
N ASP A 225 21.06 -0.18 6.05
CA ASP A 225 22.13 0.50 6.81
C ASP A 225 22.47 -0.28 8.09
N ALA A 226 21.45 -0.72 8.83
CA ALA A 226 21.61 -1.40 10.11
C ALA A 226 22.04 -2.89 9.99
N ARG A 227 22.01 -3.50 8.78
CA ARG A 227 22.26 -4.93 8.59
C ARG A 227 23.61 -5.39 9.14
N ALA A 228 24.66 -4.62 8.90
CA ALA A 228 26.00 -4.94 9.39
C ALA A 228 26.14 -4.79 10.91
N LEU A 229 25.23 -4.08 11.54
CA LEU A 229 25.23 -3.74 12.97
C LEU A 229 24.34 -4.68 13.80
N ALA A 230 23.75 -5.71 13.19
CA ALA A 230 22.82 -6.64 13.82
C ALA A 230 23.37 -7.30 15.10
N GLY A 231 24.67 -7.59 15.12
CA GLY A 231 25.33 -8.21 16.26
C GLY A 231 25.74 -7.28 17.40
N THR A 232 25.88 -5.98 17.11
CA THR A 232 26.37 -4.97 18.08
C THR A 232 25.28 -3.98 18.52
N HIS A 233 24.41 -3.58 17.59
CA HIS A 233 23.35 -2.61 17.83
C HIS A 233 22.01 -3.10 17.24
N PRO A 234 21.44 -4.20 17.75
CA PRO A 234 20.23 -4.83 17.18
C PRO A 234 19.00 -3.92 17.22
N GLN A 235 18.96 -2.93 18.11
CA GLN A 235 17.88 -1.95 18.20
C GLN A 235 17.69 -1.15 16.91
N LEU A 236 18.76 -0.85 16.15
CA LEU A 236 18.66 -0.12 14.89
C LEU A 236 17.92 -0.91 13.80
N LEU A 237 17.94 -2.25 13.86
CA LEU A 237 17.10 -3.10 13.02
C LEU A 237 15.69 -3.23 13.56
N PHE A 238 15.55 -3.34 14.89
CA PHE A 238 14.24 -3.59 15.50
C PHE A 238 13.25 -2.45 15.25
N TYR A 239 13.68 -1.20 15.33
CA TYR A 239 12.80 -0.06 15.14
C TYR A 239 12.12 -0.04 13.75
N PRO A 240 12.84 -0.02 12.61
CA PRO A 240 12.16 0.00 11.33
C PRO A 240 11.32 -1.26 11.08
N ILE A 241 11.73 -2.45 11.54
CA ILE A 241 10.92 -3.68 11.47
C ILE A 241 9.59 -3.49 12.19
N PHE A 242 9.62 -2.93 13.40
CA PHE A 242 8.41 -2.68 14.19
C PHE A 242 7.44 -1.74 13.47
N PHE A 243 7.93 -0.65 12.86
CA PHE A 243 7.10 0.31 12.13
C PHE A 243 6.51 -0.27 10.84
N ILE A 244 7.29 -1.06 10.09
CA ILE A 244 6.80 -1.83 8.92
C ILE A 244 5.70 -2.80 9.35
N PHE A 245 5.94 -3.56 10.42
CA PHE A 245 4.98 -4.55 10.95
C PHE A 245 3.67 -3.89 11.38
N ILE A 246 3.72 -2.85 12.21
CA ILE A 246 2.53 -2.17 12.70
C ILE A 246 1.75 -1.53 11.56
N SER A 247 2.42 -0.87 10.60
CA SER A 247 1.75 -0.26 9.45
C SER A 247 1.04 -1.31 8.57
N SER A 248 1.72 -2.41 8.26
CA SER A 248 1.14 -3.52 7.51
C SER A 248 -0.02 -4.17 8.27
N LEU A 249 0.12 -4.33 9.59
CA LEU A 249 -0.94 -4.87 10.45
C LEU A 249 -2.18 -3.96 10.46
N CYS A 250 -2.00 -2.63 10.54
CA CYS A 250 -3.09 -1.66 10.49
C CYS A 250 -3.89 -1.77 9.18
N PHE A 251 -3.22 -1.80 8.03
CA PHE A 251 -3.88 -1.95 6.75
C PHE A 251 -4.59 -3.31 6.60
N ASN A 252 -3.93 -4.41 6.98
CA ASN A 252 -4.56 -5.75 6.97
C ASN A 252 -5.78 -5.83 7.89
N TYR A 253 -5.70 -5.21 9.08
CA TYR A 253 -6.79 -5.17 10.02
C TYR A 253 -7.99 -4.39 9.47
N LEU A 254 -7.75 -3.22 8.86
CA LEU A 254 -8.78 -2.42 8.19
C LEU A 254 -9.46 -3.22 7.06
N GLY A 255 -8.69 -3.90 6.23
CA GLY A 255 -9.23 -4.75 5.17
C GLY A 255 -10.14 -5.86 5.71
N ARG A 256 -9.73 -6.56 6.78
CA ARG A 256 -10.52 -7.62 7.41
C ARG A 256 -11.78 -7.12 8.14
N LEU A 257 -11.77 -5.90 8.65
CA LEU A 257 -12.98 -5.32 9.24
C LEU A 257 -14.07 -5.13 8.18
N LEU A 258 -13.68 -4.68 6.98
CA LEU A 258 -14.60 -4.50 5.86
C LEU A 258 -15.19 -5.83 5.37
N GLU A 259 -14.40 -6.91 5.39
CA GLU A 259 -14.87 -8.26 5.04
C GLU A 259 -15.99 -8.74 5.96
N LYS A 260 -15.82 -8.56 7.29
CA LYS A 260 -16.81 -9.03 8.29
C LYS A 260 -18.14 -8.29 8.25
N GLU A 261 -18.19 -7.10 7.71
CA GLU A 261 -19.42 -6.32 7.58
C GLU A 261 -20.20 -6.66 6.30
N GLY A 262 -19.66 -7.49 5.43
CA GLY A 262 -20.24 -7.92 4.16
C GLY A 262 -21.05 -9.23 4.21
N VAL A 263 -21.02 -9.93 5.34
CA VAL A 263 -21.75 -11.21 5.52
C VAL A 263 -23.09 -11.00 6.23
#